data_a8a17dc484df481dc44745690c4ce42e
#
_entry.id   a8a17dc484df481dc44745690c4ce42e
#
_cell.length_a   1.000
_cell.length_b   1.000
_cell.length_c   1.000
_cell.angle_alpha   90.00
_cell.angle_beta   90.00
_cell.angle_gamma   90.00
#
_symmetry.space_group_name_H-M   'P 1'
#
loop_
_entity.id
_entity.type
_entity.pdbx_description
1 polymer ?
#
loop_
_entity_poly.entity_id
_entity_poly.type
_entity_poly.pdbx_seq_one_letter_code
_entity_poly.pdbx_strand_id
1 'polypeptide(L)'
;NQKLGHKTIYELRTEALDQKLTNEELFRILYFFAGHRGFKSNRKAETVIANVDAETGMVLAAINEIQAALEAGTYRTLGEYMHAHPKYEEHKRNKDGKDRYLGTARRDFITDEIKQILNAQREFGNEALTDAFEQEFIGNGEGEAAGIFTAQRDFDEGPGKGSPYGGDQIEKMIGWCTFEKGEHRAAKGTYTFQYFELLSKLNNLKIQEFAGDDWKELNPDQRQLIIDKAFSKDKLQYSEIKKMLKLEPEAKFNLLSYGSKTEQDKTEKTNFVALRSYDKVRKALGKEVYEAMPSSLKDEIGTILTTYSSDKSRRRVFADRLSLTTDQIEVLLPLTMTQYGHLSLKAMRNIIPYLEMGLTYDKAAEAAGYDFKHNAIDRAFIHENVSNPVVKRAVSQCIKVVNQLTREYGKPDAINIEFSRELGK
;
A
#
# COMPACT_ATOMS: atom_id res chain seq x y z
N ASN A 1 -27.37 19.94 -9.41
CA ASN A 1 -28.68 19.26 -9.42
C ASN A 1 -29.68 19.87 -8.45
N GLN A 2 -29.32 20.33 -7.24
CA GLN A 2 -30.23 21.06 -6.34
C GLN A 2 -30.80 22.37 -6.94
N LYS A 3 -30.11 23.01 -7.89
CA LYS A 3 -30.58 24.23 -8.59
C LYS A 3 -31.71 24.00 -9.57
N LEU A 4 -32.07 22.75 -9.90
CA LEU A 4 -33.08 22.38 -10.89
C LEU A 4 -34.31 21.68 -10.26
N GLY A 5 -34.45 21.66 -8.94
CA GLY A 5 -35.61 21.06 -8.26
C GLY A 5 -35.69 19.52 -8.36
N HIS A 6 -34.62 18.85 -8.78
CA HIS A 6 -34.61 17.40 -8.88
C HIS A 6 -34.32 16.75 -7.53
N LYS A 7 -35.04 15.69 -7.20
CA LYS A 7 -34.83 14.84 -6.03
C LYS A 7 -33.39 14.34 -6.00
N THR A 8 -32.83 14.22 -4.79
CA THR A 8 -31.53 13.63 -4.59
C THR A 8 -31.53 12.14 -4.91
N ILE A 9 -30.39 11.56 -5.17
CA ILE A 9 -30.30 10.13 -5.47
C ILE A 9 -30.73 9.26 -4.27
N TYR A 10 -30.55 9.74 -3.05
CA TYR A 10 -30.91 9.02 -1.83
C TYR A 10 -32.42 9.10 -1.56
N GLU A 11 -33.08 10.23 -1.88
CA GLU A 11 -34.53 10.34 -1.90
C GLU A 11 -35.13 9.35 -2.90
N LEU A 12 -34.63 9.33 -4.14
CA LEU A 12 -35.10 8.42 -5.18
C LEU A 12 -34.94 6.94 -4.79
N ARG A 13 -33.82 6.58 -4.17
CA ARG A 13 -33.54 5.20 -3.71
C ARG A 13 -34.53 4.76 -2.63
N THR A 14 -34.91 5.67 -1.73
CA THR A 14 -35.92 5.42 -0.69
C THR A 14 -37.31 5.33 -1.30
N GLU A 15 -37.71 6.29 -2.13
CA GLU A 15 -39.01 6.31 -2.80
C GLU A 15 -39.22 5.12 -3.73
N ALA A 16 -38.18 4.59 -4.34
CA ALA A 16 -38.24 3.43 -5.23
C ALA A 16 -38.80 2.16 -4.54
N LEU A 17 -38.77 2.10 -3.22
CA LEU A 17 -39.32 0.98 -2.44
C LEU A 17 -40.81 1.14 -2.16
N ASP A 18 -41.39 2.35 -2.29
CA ASP A 18 -42.73 2.67 -1.82
C ASP A 18 -43.66 3.14 -2.95
N GLN A 19 -43.10 3.53 -4.12
CA GLN A 19 -43.90 4.01 -5.24
C GLN A 19 -43.24 3.74 -6.60
N LYS A 20 -44.07 3.71 -7.65
CA LYS A 20 -43.59 3.60 -9.03
C LYS A 20 -42.78 4.83 -9.42
N LEU A 21 -41.56 4.62 -9.86
CA LEU A 21 -40.70 5.64 -10.44
C LEU A 21 -40.88 5.72 -11.95
N THR A 22 -40.57 6.88 -12.51
CA THR A 22 -40.37 7.02 -13.96
C THR A 22 -39.11 6.28 -14.41
N ASN A 23 -39.05 5.88 -15.66
CA ASN A 23 -37.86 5.21 -16.22
C ASN A 23 -36.60 6.09 -16.13
N GLU A 24 -36.76 7.42 -16.21
CA GLU A 24 -35.63 8.37 -16.04
C GLU A 24 -35.10 8.36 -14.61
N GLU A 25 -35.97 8.40 -13.61
CA GLU A 25 -35.61 8.33 -12.20
C GLU A 25 -34.93 6.99 -11.85
N LEU A 26 -35.49 5.88 -12.35
CA LEU A 26 -34.92 4.56 -12.17
C LEU A 26 -33.53 4.44 -12.85
N PHE A 27 -33.40 4.97 -14.08
CA PHE A 27 -32.13 5.00 -14.76
C PHE A 27 -31.08 5.78 -13.97
N ARG A 28 -31.43 6.91 -13.35
CA ARG A 28 -30.53 7.67 -12.49
C ARG A 28 -30.03 6.85 -11.30
N ILE A 29 -30.88 6.04 -10.69
CA ILE A 29 -30.50 5.13 -9.60
C ILE A 29 -29.53 4.05 -10.09
N LEU A 30 -29.85 3.36 -11.17
CA LEU A 30 -29.02 2.30 -11.73
C LEU A 30 -27.67 2.83 -12.23
N TYR A 31 -27.66 3.99 -12.88
CA TYR A 31 -26.42 4.65 -13.30
C TYR A 31 -25.55 5.05 -12.10
N PHE A 32 -26.17 5.53 -11.03
CA PHE A 32 -25.44 5.81 -9.78
C PHE A 32 -24.79 4.55 -9.22
N PHE A 33 -25.52 3.44 -9.14
CA PHE A 33 -24.97 2.17 -8.64
C PHE A 33 -23.84 1.65 -9.54
N ALA A 34 -23.94 1.75 -10.84
CA ALA A 34 -22.88 1.35 -11.77
C ALA A 34 -21.55 2.08 -11.50
N GLY A 35 -21.63 3.35 -11.02
CA GLY A 35 -20.45 4.14 -10.62
C GLY A 35 -20.05 4.03 -9.15
N HIS A 36 -20.93 3.55 -8.27
CA HIS A 36 -20.75 3.51 -6.80
C HIS A 36 -20.99 2.10 -6.26
N ARG A 37 -20.10 1.19 -6.61
CA ARG A 37 -20.27 -0.26 -6.44
C ARG A 37 -20.03 -0.79 -5.03
N GLY A 38 -19.60 0.06 -4.10
CA GLY A 38 -19.23 -0.36 -2.77
C GLY A 38 -17.92 -1.15 -2.68
N PHE A 39 -17.56 -1.51 -1.47
CA PHE A 39 -16.34 -2.22 -1.14
C PHE A 39 -16.56 -3.73 -1.30
N LYS A 40 -15.75 -4.39 -2.11
CA LYS A 40 -15.76 -5.85 -2.20
C LYS A 40 -15.03 -6.40 -0.98
N SER A 41 -15.75 -7.13 -0.10
CA SER A 41 -15.12 -7.85 1.00
C SER A 41 -14.06 -8.78 0.43
N ASN A 42 -12.80 -8.46 0.70
CA ASN A 42 -11.69 -9.35 0.38
C ASN A 42 -11.39 -10.11 1.67
N ARG A 43 -11.18 -11.42 1.61
CA ARG A 43 -10.66 -12.24 2.73
C ARG A 43 -9.47 -11.58 3.43
N LYS A 44 -8.71 -10.75 2.71
CA LYS A 44 -7.62 -9.92 3.25
C LYS A 44 -8.07 -8.88 4.29
N ALA A 45 -9.27 -8.32 4.16
CA ALA A 45 -9.82 -7.41 5.16
C ALA A 45 -10.28 -8.16 6.43
N GLU A 46 -10.72 -9.40 6.29
CA GLU A 46 -11.16 -10.25 7.41
C GLU A 46 -9.99 -10.89 8.16
N THR A 47 -8.89 -11.23 7.46
CA THR A 47 -7.69 -11.83 8.08
C THR A 47 -6.76 -10.79 8.72
N VAL A 48 -6.85 -9.53 8.35
CA VAL A 48 -6.06 -8.41 8.89
C VAL A 48 -6.56 -7.95 10.28
N ILE A 49 -7.67 -8.50 10.78
CA ILE A 49 -8.22 -8.16 12.12
C ILE A 49 -7.20 -8.32 13.25
N ALA A 50 -6.15 -9.10 13.10
CA ALA A 50 -5.10 -9.29 14.11
C ALA A 50 -3.97 -8.23 14.07
N ASN A 51 -3.84 -7.40 13.00
CA ASN A 51 -2.79 -6.39 12.85
C ASN A 51 -3.31 -5.12 12.14
N VAL A 52 -4.46 -4.65 12.57
CA VAL A 52 -5.16 -3.51 11.96
C VAL A 52 -4.44 -2.22 12.31
N ASP A 53 -4.03 -1.45 11.31
CA ASP A 53 -3.73 -0.04 11.51
C ASP A 53 -5.03 0.74 11.85
N ALA A 54 -4.90 1.93 12.41
CA ALA A 54 -6.05 2.73 12.86
C ALA A 54 -7.06 3.03 11.73
N GLU A 55 -6.60 3.12 10.47
CA GLU A 55 -7.46 3.39 9.31
C GLU A 55 -8.36 2.21 8.95
N THR A 56 -7.83 0.99 8.94
CA THR A 56 -8.59 -0.24 8.69
C THR A 56 -9.64 -0.46 9.79
N GLY A 57 -9.30 -0.15 11.04
CA GLY A 57 -10.24 -0.19 12.17
C GLY A 57 -11.45 0.74 11.99
N MET A 58 -11.24 1.95 11.47
CA MET A 58 -12.34 2.91 11.20
C MET A 58 -13.26 2.44 10.06
N VAL A 59 -12.71 1.83 9.01
CA VAL A 59 -13.50 1.25 7.91
C VAL A 59 -14.38 0.12 8.42
N LEU A 60 -13.82 -0.80 9.20
CA LEU A 60 -14.56 -1.92 9.78
C LEU A 60 -15.66 -1.44 10.73
N ALA A 61 -15.36 -0.44 11.57
CA ALA A 61 -16.37 0.14 12.47
C ALA A 61 -17.55 0.74 11.69
N ALA A 62 -17.29 1.47 10.60
CA ALA A 62 -18.34 2.04 9.76
C ALA A 62 -19.19 0.95 9.08
N ILE A 63 -18.56 -0.11 8.58
CA ILE A 63 -19.26 -1.26 7.98
C ILE A 63 -20.13 -1.98 9.00
N ASN A 64 -19.61 -2.26 10.20
CA ASN A 64 -20.34 -2.96 11.26
C ASN A 64 -21.53 -2.13 11.77
N GLU A 65 -21.39 -0.81 11.85
CA GLU A 65 -22.49 0.08 12.21
C GLU A 65 -23.64 0.00 11.21
N ILE A 66 -23.33 0.06 9.91
CA ILE A 66 -24.33 -0.10 8.84
C ILE A 66 -24.97 -1.49 8.91
N GLN A 67 -24.18 -2.53 9.05
CA GLN A 67 -24.67 -3.91 9.13
C GLN A 67 -25.63 -4.08 10.30
N ALA A 68 -25.27 -3.63 11.49
CA ALA A 68 -26.12 -3.71 12.67
C ALA A 68 -27.46 -2.97 12.48
N ALA A 69 -27.47 -1.82 11.83
CA ALA A 69 -28.68 -1.05 11.56
C ALA A 69 -29.61 -1.75 10.56
N LEU A 70 -29.06 -2.42 9.54
CA LEU A 70 -29.83 -3.21 8.57
C LEU A 70 -30.37 -4.51 9.21
N GLU A 71 -29.54 -5.22 9.97
CA GLU A 71 -29.96 -6.47 10.68
C GLU A 71 -31.01 -6.20 11.74
N ALA A 72 -30.99 -5.06 12.40
CA ALA A 72 -32.02 -4.65 13.34
C ALA A 72 -33.40 -4.36 12.68
N GLY A 73 -33.45 -4.29 11.34
CA GLY A 73 -34.66 -3.99 10.59
C GLY A 73 -35.14 -2.53 10.72
N THR A 74 -34.31 -1.65 11.29
CA THR A 74 -34.64 -0.22 11.41
C THR A 74 -34.69 0.45 10.04
N TYR A 75 -33.89 -0.03 9.11
CA TYR A 75 -33.84 0.42 7.71
C TYR A 75 -33.88 -0.78 6.79
N ARG A 76 -34.65 -0.70 5.71
CA ARG A 76 -34.81 -1.78 4.72
C ARG A 76 -33.56 -1.91 3.84
N THR A 77 -32.94 -0.78 3.50
CA THR A 77 -31.82 -0.72 2.58
C THR A 77 -30.75 0.26 3.04
N LEU A 78 -29.56 0.14 2.44
CA LEU A 78 -28.48 1.09 2.64
C LEU A 78 -28.89 2.52 2.22
N GLY A 79 -29.65 2.67 1.13
CA GLY A 79 -30.14 3.97 0.67
C GLY A 79 -31.05 4.64 1.68
N GLU A 80 -31.98 3.90 2.25
CA GLU A 80 -32.86 4.37 3.31
C GLU A 80 -32.08 4.76 4.57
N TYR A 81 -31.11 3.93 4.99
CA TYR A 81 -30.19 4.24 6.08
C TYR A 81 -29.43 5.56 5.83
N MET A 82 -28.82 5.72 4.67
CA MET A 82 -28.04 6.92 4.34
C MET A 82 -28.93 8.16 4.13
N HIS A 83 -30.23 7.97 3.81
CA HIS A 83 -31.17 9.07 3.66
C HIS A 83 -31.67 9.58 5.02
N ALA A 84 -32.07 8.69 5.90
CA ALA A 84 -32.80 8.99 7.13
C ALA A 84 -31.91 9.13 8.38
N HIS A 85 -30.73 8.50 8.40
CA HIS A 85 -29.88 8.53 9.59
C HIS A 85 -29.22 9.90 9.77
N PRO A 86 -29.33 10.56 10.94
CA PRO A 86 -28.87 11.93 11.19
C PRO A 86 -27.39 12.19 10.85
N LYS A 87 -26.55 11.16 11.03
CA LYS A 87 -25.11 11.23 10.70
C LYS A 87 -24.82 11.62 9.25
N TYR A 88 -25.78 11.39 8.34
CA TYR A 88 -25.63 11.69 6.90
C TYR A 88 -26.42 12.92 6.45
N GLU A 89 -26.99 13.70 7.37
CA GLU A 89 -27.86 14.84 7.04
C GLU A 89 -27.15 15.87 6.15
N GLU A 90 -25.93 16.25 6.52
CA GLU A 90 -25.18 17.25 5.76
C GLU A 90 -24.42 16.68 4.56
N HIS A 91 -24.03 15.40 4.62
CA HIS A 91 -23.22 14.78 3.56
C HIS A 91 -23.35 13.26 3.50
N LYS A 92 -23.48 12.78 2.30
CA LYS A 92 -23.71 11.36 1.97
C LYS A 92 -22.44 10.64 1.47
N ARG A 93 -21.26 11.27 1.56
CA ARG A 93 -20.00 10.74 1.05
C ARG A 93 -18.90 10.87 2.09
N ASN A 94 -17.86 10.03 1.95
CA ASN A 94 -16.66 10.16 2.75
C ASN A 94 -16.04 11.55 2.59
N LYS A 95 -15.63 12.13 3.69
CA LYS A 95 -14.88 13.39 3.77
C LYS A 95 -13.53 13.15 4.44
N ASP A 96 -12.66 14.16 4.35
CA ASP A 96 -11.40 14.16 5.09
C ASP A 96 -11.64 14.33 6.60
N GLY A 97 -10.70 13.89 7.42
CA GLY A 97 -10.76 13.97 8.86
C GLY A 97 -11.53 12.84 9.54
N LYS A 98 -12.30 13.14 10.57
CA LYS A 98 -13.02 12.16 11.40
C LYS A 98 -14.10 11.38 10.64
N ASP A 99 -14.65 11.99 9.60
CA ASP A 99 -15.76 11.43 8.81
C ASP A 99 -15.27 10.77 7.51
N ARG A 100 -13.97 10.49 7.41
CA ARG A 100 -13.31 9.99 6.21
C ARG A 100 -13.97 8.74 5.61
N TYR A 101 -14.51 7.86 6.46
CA TYR A 101 -15.09 6.59 6.04
C TYR A 101 -16.61 6.51 6.24
N LEU A 102 -17.27 7.64 6.46
CA LEU A 102 -18.68 7.71 6.79
C LEU A 102 -19.59 6.99 5.78
N GLY A 103 -19.33 7.10 4.49
CA GLY A 103 -20.11 6.48 3.42
C GLY A 103 -19.54 5.16 2.91
N THR A 104 -18.67 4.49 3.67
CA THR A 104 -18.09 3.22 3.27
C THR A 104 -19.11 2.10 3.44
N ALA A 105 -19.48 1.46 2.34
CA ALA A 105 -20.45 0.37 2.34
C ALA A 105 -19.91 -0.85 1.59
N ARG A 106 -20.28 -2.03 2.03
CA ARG A 106 -20.00 -3.29 1.34
C ARG A 106 -20.85 -3.42 0.08
N ARG A 107 -20.32 -4.13 -0.90
CA ARG A 107 -21.00 -4.36 -2.18
C ARG A 107 -22.26 -5.18 -2.03
N ASP A 108 -22.30 -6.13 -1.11
CA ASP A 108 -23.49 -6.94 -0.82
C ASP A 108 -24.66 -6.07 -0.35
N PHE A 109 -24.46 -5.10 0.55
CA PHE A 109 -25.55 -4.18 0.96
C PHE A 109 -26.14 -3.43 -0.23
N ILE A 110 -25.31 -3.02 -1.18
CA ILE A 110 -25.78 -2.36 -2.39
C ILE A 110 -26.46 -3.34 -3.34
N THR A 111 -25.94 -4.56 -3.46
CA THR A 111 -26.56 -5.62 -4.28
C THR A 111 -27.96 -5.97 -3.76
N ASP A 112 -28.10 -6.10 -2.44
CA ASP A 112 -29.39 -6.39 -1.82
C ASP A 112 -30.37 -5.24 -2.01
N GLU A 113 -29.93 -4.00 -1.91
CA GLU A 113 -30.74 -2.83 -2.20
C GLU A 113 -31.19 -2.80 -3.67
N ILE A 114 -30.28 -3.05 -4.63
CA ILE A 114 -30.64 -3.10 -6.06
C ILE A 114 -31.74 -4.13 -6.28
N LYS A 115 -31.62 -5.34 -5.71
CA LYS A 115 -32.63 -6.38 -5.84
C LYS A 115 -33.98 -5.96 -5.24
N GLN A 116 -33.97 -5.34 -4.07
CA GLN A 116 -35.19 -4.84 -3.45
C GLN A 116 -35.87 -3.76 -4.30
N ILE A 117 -35.11 -2.81 -4.82
CA ILE A 117 -35.63 -1.76 -5.73
C ILE A 117 -36.20 -2.38 -7.00
N LEU A 118 -35.49 -3.30 -7.66
CA LEU A 118 -35.96 -3.94 -8.89
C LEU A 118 -37.28 -4.72 -8.62
N ASN A 119 -37.34 -5.45 -7.51
CA ASN A 119 -38.56 -6.19 -7.13
C ASN A 119 -39.74 -5.25 -6.86
N ALA A 120 -39.56 -4.21 -6.05
CA ALA A 120 -40.60 -3.23 -5.78
C ALA A 120 -41.12 -2.56 -7.06
N GLN A 121 -40.21 -2.16 -7.97
CA GLN A 121 -40.59 -1.53 -9.24
C GLN A 121 -41.31 -2.50 -10.20
N ARG A 122 -41.01 -3.82 -10.15
CA ARG A 122 -41.79 -4.86 -10.85
C ARG A 122 -43.19 -4.96 -10.30
N GLU A 123 -43.35 -4.97 -8.97
CA GLU A 123 -44.65 -5.00 -8.30
C GLU A 123 -45.48 -3.77 -8.64
N PHE A 124 -44.85 -2.61 -8.81
CA PHE A 124 -45.52 -1.40 -9.31
C PHE A 124 -45.77 -1.38 -10.82
N GLY A 125 -45.53 -2.51 -11.52
CA GLY A 125 -45.90 -2.70 -12.93
C GLY A 125 -44.85 -2.11 -13.92
N ASN A 126 -43.56 -2.14 -13.61
CA ASN A 126 -42.52 -1.85 -14.58
C ASN A 126 -42.09 -3.14 -15.30
N GLU A 127 -42.72 -3.42 -16.45
CA GLU A 127 -42.51 -4.62 -17.25
C GLU A 127 -41.10 -4.73 -17.88
N ALA A 128 -40.36 -3.62 -17.96
CA ALA A 128 -39.00 -3.61 -18.52
C ALA A 128 -37.99 -4.29 -17.59
N LEU A 129 -38.29 -4.43 -16.30
CA LEU A 129 -37.40 -5.00 -15.31
C LEU A 129 -37.56 -6.54 -15.22
N THR A 130 -37.22 -7.23 -16.29
CA THR A 130 -37.27 -8.69 -16.34
C THR A 130 -36.11 -9.33 -15.55
N ASP A 131 -36.18 -10.65 -15.31
CA ASP A 131 -35.07 -11.41 -14.73
C ASP A 131 -33.83 -11.36 -15.63
N ALA A 132 -34.02 -11.31 -16.95
CA ALA A 132 -32.91 -11.11 -17.88
C ALA A 132 -32.23 -9.75 -17.68
N PHE A 133 -33.00 -8.68 -17.44
CA PHE A 133 -32.47 -7.37 -17.12
C PHE A 133 -31.66 -7.39 -15.81
N GLU A 134 -32.20 -8.03 -14.76
CA GLU A 134 -31.48 -8.16 -13.48
C GLU A 134 -30.18 -8.94 -13.67
N GLN A 135 -30.21 -10.02 -14.42
CA GLN A 135 -29.04 -10.82 -14.75
C GLN A 135 -27.99 -10.02 -15.53
N GLU A 136 -28.40 -9.19 -16.49
CA GLU A 136 -27.50 -8.31 -17.24
C GLU A 136 -26.94 -7.20 -16.36
N PHE A 137 -27.72 -6.65 -15.45
CA PHE A 137 -27.28 -5.56 -14.58
C PHE A 137 -26.42 -6.05 -13.40
N ILE A 138 -26.85 -7.03 -12.66
CA ILE A 138 -26.13 -7.56 -11.48
C ILE A 138 -25.21 -8.70 -11.88
N GLY A 139 -25.66 -9.66 -12.70
CA GLY A 139 -24.94 -10.88 -13.05
C GLY A 139 -24.79 -11.85 -11.89
N ASN A 140 -23.99 -12.88 -12.08
CA ASN A 140 -23.66 -13.90 -11.06
C ASN A 140 -22.43 -13.53 -10.22
N GLY A 141 -21.94 -12.30 -10.32
CA GLY A 141 -20.89 -11.76 -9.44
C GLY A 141 -19.46 -11.90 -9.92
N GLU A 142 -19.12 -12.86 -10.81
CA GLU A 142 -17.71 -13.10 -11.23
C GLU A 142 -17.57 -13.55 -12.70
N GLY A 143 -16.43 -13.19 -13.31
CA GLY A 143 -16.02 -13.65 -14.63
C GLY A 143 -16.90 -13.15 -15.78
N GLU A 144 -17.15 -14.03 -16.75
CA GLU A 144 -17.98 -13.73 -17.94
C GLU A 144 -19.49 -13.58 -17.62
N ALA A 145 -19.90 -14.08 -16.47
CA ALA A 145 -21.26 -13.93 -15.95
C ALA A 145 -21.46 -12.67 -15.10
N ALA A 146 -20.49 -11.78 -15.05
CA ALA A 146 -20.60 -10.52 -14.33
C ALA A 146 -21.49 -9.54 -15.08
N GLY A 147 -22.48 -8.97 -14.39
CA GLY A 147 -23.31 -7.90 -14.91
C GLY A 147 -22.63 -6.53 -14.89
N ILE A 148 -23.29 -5.52 -15.44
CA ILE A 148 -22.80 -4.13 -15.51
C ILE A 148 -22.34 -3.63 -14.13
N PHE A 149 -23.09 -3.94 -13.06
CA PHE A 149 -22.78 -3.55 -11.68
C PHE A 149 -21.61 -4.35 -11.09
N THR A 150 -21.52 -5.64 -11.37
CA THR A 150 -20.52 -6.53 -10.76
C THR A 150 -19.25 -6.69 -11.58
N ALA A 151 -19.28 -6.37 -12.89
CA ALA A 151 -18.12 -6.47 -13.76
C ALA A 151 -16.95 -5.65 -13.24
N GLN A 152 -15.87 -6.33 -12.91
CA GLN A 152 -14.64 -5.73 -12.44
C GLN A 152 -13.46 -6.37 -13.15
N ARG A 153 -12.66 -5.56 -13.81
CA ARG A 153 -11.38 -5.99 -14.35
C ARG A 153 -10.28 -5.75 -13.34
N ASP A 154 -9.32 -6.63 -13.32
CA ASP A 154 -8.12 -6.43 -12.54
C ASP A 154 -7.32 -5.27 -13.13
N PHE A 155 -6.60 -4.57 -12.29
CA PHE A 155 -5.90 -3.35 -12.67
C PHE A 155 -4.78 -3.62 -13.69
N ASP A 156 -4.19 -4.81 -13.63
CA ASP A 156 -3.18 -5.30 -14.57
C ASP A 156 -3.76 -5.66 -15.95
N GLU A 157 -5.06 -5.97 -16.05
CA GLU A 157 -5.73 -6.22 -17.33
C GLU A 157 -6.00 -4.91 -18.11
N GLY A 158 -6.01 -3.78 -17.42
CA GLY A 158 -6.32 -2.48 -17.98
C GLY A 158 -7.77 -2.35 -18.47
N PRO A 159 -8.10 -1.28 -19.23
CA PRO A 159 -9.47 -1.00 -19.64
C PRO A 159 -10.01 -1.88 -20.80
N GLY A 160 -9.25 -2.87 -21.25
CA GLY A 160 -9.66 -3.87 -22.22
C GLY A 160 -8.89 -3.85 -23.54
N LYS A 161 -9.07 -4.89 -24.35
CA LYS A 161 -8.44 -5.02 -25.66
C LYS A 161 -8.80 -3.85 -26.55
N GLY A 162 -7.81 -3.30 -27.25
CA GLY A 162 -7.99 -2.17 -28.16
C GLY A 162 -8.02 -0.78 -27.53
N SER A 163 -8.01 -0.68 -26.20
CA SER A 163 -7.83 0.60 -25.54
C SER A 163 -6.37 1.07 -25.65
N PRO A 164 -6.11 2.38 -25.97
CA PRO A 164 -4.76 2.93 -25.93
C PRO A 164 -4.15 2.91 -24.51
N TYR A 165 -4.99 2.72 -23.51
CA TYR A 165 -4.60 2.55 -22.10
C TYR A 165 -4.55 1.08 -21.67
N GLY A 166 -4.65 0.14 -22.61
CA GLY A 166 -4.56 -1.30 -22.36
C GLY A 166 -3.16 -1.75 -21.91
N GLY A 167 -3.07 -2.96 -21.37
CA GLY A 167 -1.86 -3.55 -20.84
C GLY A 167 -1.68 -3.31 -19.34
N ASP A 168 -0.58 -3.82 -18.78
CA ASP A 168 -0.29 -3.74 -17.36
C ASP A 168 -0.06 -2.29 -16.91
N GLN A 169 -1.09 -1.72 -16.27
CA GLN A 169 -1.02 -0.35 -15.75
C GLN A 169 -0.16 -0.26 -14.49
N ILE A 170 -0.03 -1.36 -13.75
CA ILE A 170 0.77 -1.40 -12.52
C ILE A 170 2.24 -1.21 -12.86
N GLU A 171 2.74 -1.96 -13.85
CA GLU A 171 4.12 -1.85 -14.30
C GLU A 171 4.46 -0.42 -14.74
N LYS A 172 3.55 0.24 -15.47
CA LYS A 172 3.71 1.64 -15.89
C LYS A 172 3.74 2.64 -14.73
N MET A 173 3.18 2.29 -13.56
CA MET A 173 3.18 3.14 -12.36
C MET A 173 4.43 2.94 -11.50
N ILE A 174 5.20 1.87 -11.70
CA ILE A 174 6.45 1.65 -10.98
C ILE A 174 7.49 2.65 -11.50
N GLY A 175 8.04 3.46 -10.61
CA GLY A 175 9.07 4.43 -10.95
C GLY A 175 10.39 3.76 -11.41
N TRP A 176 11.24 4.54 -12.06
CA TRP A 176 12.54 4.09 -12.54
C TRP A 176 13.62 4.11 -11.45
N CYS A 177 14.58 3.21 -11.55
CA CYS A 177 15.75 3.15 -10.69
C CYS A 177 16.57 4.43 -10.78
N THR A 178 17.12 4.88 -9.66
CA THR A 178 17.97 6.08 -9.62
C THR A 178 19.32 5.87 -10.30
N PHE A 179 19.87 4.65 -10.26
CA PHE A 179 21.20 4.34 -10.79
C PHE A 179 21.17 3.62 -12.13
N GLU A 180 20.26 2.69 -12.33
CA GLU A 180 20.18 1.85 -13.53
C GLU A 180 19.09 2.37 -14.46
N LYS A 181 19.47 2.93 -15.59
CA LYS A 181 18.53 3.38 -16.63
C LYS A 181 17.79 2.20 -17.24
N GLY A 182 16.47 2.35 -17.42
CA GLY A 182 15.63 1.30 -17.99
C GLY A 182 15.24 0.18 -17.02
N GLU A 183 15.65 0.25 -15.75
CA GLU A 183 15.28 -0.68 -14.70
C GLU A 183 14.23 -0.07 -13.78
N HIS A 184 13.17 -0.80 -13.47
CA HIS A 184 12.18 -0.38 -12.49
C HIS A 184 12.72 -0.51 -11.06
N ARG A 185 12.16 0.29 -10.17
CA ARG A 185 12.42 0.22 -8.73
C ARG A 185 11.99 -1.11 -8.18
N ALA A 186 12.81 -1.70 -7.30
CA ALA A 186 12.50 -2.95 -6.65
C ALA A 186 11.40 -2.80 -5.61
N ALA A 187 10.56 -3.79 -5.51
CA ALA A 187 9.57 -3.91 -4.45
C ALA A 187 10.24 -4.11 -3.08
N LYS A 188 9.78 -3.42 -2.05
CA LYS A 188 10.31 -3.57 -0.69
C LYS A 188 10.05 -4.96 -0.09
N GLY A 189 9.11 -5.71 -0.68
CA GLY A 189 8.82 -7.09 -0.32
C GLY A 189 9.88 -8.11 -0.74
N THR A 190 10.83 -7.74 -1.59
CA THR A 190 11.86 -8.65 -2.10
C THR A 190 12.92 -8.98 -1.05
N TYR A 191 13.53 -10.17 -1.16
CA TYR A 191 14.62 -10.60 -0.29
C TYR A 191 15.84 -9.68 -0.44
N THR A 192 16.24 -9.40 -1.67
CA THR A 192 17.38 -8.52 -1.97
C THR A 192 17.21 -7.13 -1.37
N PHE A 193 16.00 -6.54 -1.44
CA PHE A 193 15.74 -5.23 -0.82
C PHE A 193 15.90 -5.28 0.70
N GLN A 194 15.32 -6.28 1.37
CA GLN A 194 15.40 -6.40 2.82
C GLN A 194 16.81 -6.70 3.31
N TYR A 195 17.57 -7.50 2.56
CA TYR A 195 18.97 -7.75 2.86
C TYR A 195 19.84 -6.50 2.66
N PHE A 196 19.63 -5.78 1.57
CA PHE A 196 20.27 -4.50 1.31
C PHE A 196 19.98 -3.47 2.43
N GLU A 197 18.73 -3.36 2.87
CA GLU A 197 18.34 -2.45 3.95
C GLU A 197 19.01 -2.84 5.28
N LEU A 198 19.06 -4.12 5.59
CA LEU A 198 19.73 -4.65 6.78
C LEU A 198 21.22 -4.29 6.76
N LEU A 199 21.94 -4.60 5.69
CA LEU A 199 23.36 -4.32 5.57
C LEU A 199 23.65 -2.82 5.62
N SER A 200 22.86 -1.99 4.94
CA SER A 200 23.01 -0.54 4.96
C SER A 200 22.87 0.04 6.37
N LYS A 201 21.90 -0.43 7.15
CA LYS A 201 21.75 -0.03 8.56
C LYS A 201 22.87 -0.57 9.44
N LEU A 202 23.27 -1.82 9.23
CA LEU A 202 24.31 -2.48 10.00
C LEU A 202 25.66 -1.79 9.86
N ASN A 203 26.02 -1.36 8.65
CA ASN A 203 27.29 -0.68 8.38
C ASN A 203 27.36 0.75 8.94
N ASN A 204 26.22 1.34 9.27
CA ASN A 204 26.14 2.63 9.95
C ASN A 204 25.99 2.49 11.47
N LEU A 205 25.84 1.27 11.99
CA LEU A 205 25.68 1.03 13.44
C LEU A 205 27.02 1.06 14.14
N LYS A 206 27.16 1.96 15.12
CA LYS A 206 28.33 2.07 15.99
C LYS A 206 27.88 1.99 17.45
N ILE A 207 28.77 1.49 18.31
CA ILE A 207 28.55 1.29 19.72
C ILE A 207 29.50 2.17 20.51
N GLN A 208 29.03 2.82 21.54
CA GLN A 208 29.79 3.49 22.59
C GLN A 208 29.56 2.72 23.90
N GLU A 209 30.59 2.08 24.44
CA GLU A 209 30.45 1.22 25.63
C GLU A 209 30.25 2.06 26.90
N PHE A 210 31.06 3.10 27.09
CA PHE A 210 30.95 4.03 28.20
C PHE A 210 30.85 5.46 27.75
N ALA A 211 30.31 6.31 28.59
CA ALA A 211 30.17 7.73 28.30
C ALA A 211 31.55 8.38 28.16
N GLY A 212 31.83 8.96 27.00
CA GLY A 212 33.13 9.56 26.68
C GLY A 212 34.04 8.70 25.82
N ASP A 213 33.73 7.42 25.62
CA ASP A 213 34.45 6.56 24.71
C ASP A 213 34.20 6.95 23.27
N ASP A 214 35.11 6.56 22.39
CA ASP A 214 34.92 6.66 20.95
C ASP A 214 33.85 5.66 20.43
N TRP A 215 33.16 6.04 19.38
CA TRP A 215 32.20 5.19 18.68
C TRP A 215 32.93 4.06 17.94
N LYS A 216 32.74 2.83 18.35
CA LYS A 216 33.33 1.63 17.74
C LYS A 216 32.41 1.02 16.69
N GLU A 217 32.98 0.60 15.57
CA GLU A 217 32.30 -0.20 14.56
C GLU A 217 32.17 -1.66 15.03
N LEU A 218 31.18 -2.35 14.47
CA LEU A 218 30.99 -3.78 14.75
C LEU A 218 32.09 -4.59 14.07
N ASN A 219 32.63 -5.58 14.79
CA ASN A 219 33.51 -6.58 14.20
C ASN A 219 32.73 -7.58 13.32
N PRO A 220 33.41 -8.36 12.44
CA PRO A 220 32.75 -9.30 11.54
C PRO A 220 31.83 -10.32 12.24
N ASP A 221 32.24 -10.86 13.40
CA ASP A 221 31.46 -11.86 14.16
C ASP A 221 30.17 -11.24 14.72
N GLN A 222 30.25 -10.04 15.27
CA GLN A 222 29.10 -9.28 15.77
C GLN A 222 28.12 -8.96 14.63
N ARG A 223 28.63 -8.60 13.47
CA ARG A 223 27.83 -8.35 12.27
C ARG A 223 27.07 -9.59 11.84
N GLN A 224 27.76 -10.75 11.75
CA GLN A 224 27.14 -12.01 11.34
C GLN A 224 26.04 -12.44 12.34
N LEU A 225 26.30 -12.33 13.64
CA LEU A 225 25.30 -12.60 14.67
C LEU A 225 24.03 -11.77 14.50
N ILE A 226 24.17 -10.48 14.18
CA ILE A 226 23.02 -9.59 13.95
C ILE A 226 22.27 -9.98 12.69
N ILE A 227 22.97 -10.31 11.60
CA ILE A 227 22.38 -10.77 10.33
C ILE A 227 21.55 -12.04 10.58
N ASP A 228 22.13 -13.06 11.18
CA ASP A 228 21.47 -14.34 11.46
C ASP A 228 20.24 -14.15 12.34
N LYS A 229 20.35 -13.31 13.35
CA LYS A 229 19.24 -12.99 14.23
C LYS A 229 18.12 -12.24 13.51
N ALA A 230 18.44 -11.29 12.65
CA ALA A 230 17.47 -10.54 11.86
C ALA A 230 16.64 -11.44 10.95
N PHE A 231 17.26 -12.42 10.29
CA PHE A 231 16.58 -13.40 9.44
C PHE A 231 15.82 -14.48 10.22
N SER A 232 16.02 -14.61 11.52
CA SER A 232 15.29 -15.59 12.33
C SER A 232 13.88 -15.14 12.75
N LYS A 233 13.53 -13.85 12.59
CA LYS A 233 12.30 -13.24 13.11
C LYS A 233 11.84 -12.04 12.25
N ASP A 234 10.63 -11.56 12.51
CA ASP A 234 10.04 -10.43 11.77
C ASP A 234 10.64 -9.05 12.11
N LYS A 235 11.13 -8.90 13.35
CA LYS A 235 11.67 -7.64 13.88
C LYS A 235 12.87 -7.93 14.80
N LEU A 236 13.88 -7.10 14.71
CA LEU A 236 15.02 -7.09 15.62
C LEU A 236 15.12 -5.72 16.30
N GLN A 237 15.06 -5.69 17.62
CA GLN A 237 15.16 -4.46 18.42
C GLN A 237 16.59 -4.19 18.85
N TYR A 238 16.93 -2.91 19.12
CA TYR A 238 18.24 -2.55 19.66
C TYR A 238 18.52 -3.20 21.01
N SER A 239 17.52 -3.32 21.89
CA SER A 239 17.65 -4.02 23.18
C SER A 239 18.04 -5.50 23.03
N GLU A 240 17.62 -6.16 21.96
CA GLU A 240 18.01 -7.54 21.67
C GLU A 240 19.44 -7.62 21.15
N ILE A 241 19.87 -6.67 20.30
CA ILE A 241 21.25 -6.54 19.85
C ILE A 241 22.16 -6.34 21.07
N LYS A 242 21.79 -5.44 21.97
CA LYS A 242 22.52 -5.17 23.21
C LYS A 242 22.74 -6.42 24.06
N LYS A 243 21.67 -7.18 24.28
CA LYS A 243 21.72 -8.46 25.02
C LYS A 243 22.58 -9.51 24.31
N MET A 244 22.42 -9.64 23.00
CA MET A 244 23.12 -10.64 22.18
C MET A 244 24.62 -10.38 22.13
N LEU A 245 25.03 -9.12 22.05
CA LEU A 245 26.43 -8.70 22.05
C LEU A 245 27.00 -8.58 23.47
N LYS A 246 26.20 -8.86 24.53
CA LYS A 246 26.58 -8.76 25.93
C LYS A 246 27.17 -7.40 26.30
N LEU A 247 26.57 -6.33 25.77
CA LEU A 247 27.00 -4.96 26.03
C LEU A 247 26.55 -4.53 27.43
N GLU A 248 27.33 -3.65 28.07
CA GLU A 248 26.99 -3.06 29.35
C GLU A 248 25.69 -2.26 29.31
N PRO A 249 24.97 -2.12 30.44
CA PRO A 249 23.71 -1.35 30.48
C PRO A 249 23.86 0.11 30.01
N GLU A 250 25.01 0.72 30.22
CA GLU A 250 25.33 2.10 29.82
C GLU A 250 25.68 2.26 28.34
N ALA A 251 25.95 1.15 27.65
CA ALA A 251 26.32 1.19 26.24
C ALA A 251 25.21 1.81 25.38
N LYS A 252 25.61 2.61 24.39
CA LYS A 252 24.72 3.37 23.50
C LYS A 252 24.96 3.04 22.02
N PHE A 253 23.91 3.20 21.24
CA PHE A 253 23.96 3.09 19.77
C PHE A 253 23.89 4.49 19.13
N ASN A 254 24.74 4.75 18.15
CA ASN A 254 24.78 6.03 17.45
C ASN A 254 23.51 6.39 16.69
N LEU A 255 22.71 5.39 16.29
CA LEU A 255 21.48 5.58 15.54
C LEU A 255 20.26 5.90 16.41
N LEU A 256 20.43 5.99 17.72
CA LEU A 256 19.39 6.31 18.68
C LEU A 256 19.66 7.65 19.37
N SER A 257 18.59 8.41 19.60
CA SER A 257 18.63 9.61 20.43
C SER A 257 18.26 9.24 21.86
N TYR A 258 19.20 9.32 22.78
CA TYR A 258 18.99 9.00 24.18
C TYR A 258 18.57 10.24 24.96
N GLY A 259 17.44 10.14 25.66
CA GLY A 259 16.98 11.13 26.63
C GLY A 259 17.43 10.79 28.05
N SER A 260 16.53 10.91 29.03
CA SER A 260 16.78 10.52 30.42
C SER A 260 16.94 8.98 30.56
N LYS A 261 17.53 8.51 31.68
CA LYS A 261 17.71 7.05 31.94
C LYS A 261 16.42 6.25 31.83
N THR A 262 15.26 6.81 32.21
CA THR A 262 13.94 6.18 32.10
C THR A 262 13.44 6.06 30.67
N GLU A 263 13.94 6.86 29.74
CA GLU A 263 13.60 6.82 28.31
C GLU A 263 14.54 5.89 27.52
N GLN A 264 15.73 5.60 28.05
CA GLN A 264 16.71 4.74 27.39
C GLN A 264 16.13 3.37 27.06
N ASP A 265 15.49 2.72 28.03
CA ASP A 265 14.85 1.41 27.83
C ASP A 265 13.73 1.44 26.79
N LYS A 266 12.97 2.55 26.71
CA LYS A 266 11.91 2.71 25.69
C LYS A 266 12.51 2.92 24.32
N THR A 267 13.58 3.70 24.21
CA THR A 267 14.26 4.00 22.97
C THR A 267 14.90 2.74 22.38
N GLU A 268 15.54 1.90 23.20
CA GLU A 268 16.16 0.65 22.75
C GLU A 268 15.13 -0.45 22.38
N LYS A 269 13.87 -0.33 22.79
CA LYS A 269 12.76 -1.20 22.32
C LYS A 269 12.28 -0.87 20.91
N THR A 270 12.81 0.17 20.27
CA THR A 270 12.54 0.45 18.87
C THR A 270 13.20 -0.60 17.96
N ASN A 271 12.65 -0.78 16.78
CA ASN A 271 13.16 -1.76 15.84
C ASN A 271 14.43 -1.24 15.16
N PHE A 272 15.52 -1.98 15.24
CA PHE A 272 16.68 -1.78 14.39
C PHE A 272 16.33 -2.09 12.94
N VAL A 273 15.77 -3.27 12.69
CA VAL A 273 15.28 -3.69 11.37
C VAL A 273 14.01 -4.52 11.50
N ALA A 274 13.20 -4.54 10.46
CA ALA A 274 12.00 -5.36 10.39
C ALA A 274 11.91 -6.06 9.03
N LEU A 275 12.26 -7.35 8.98
CA LEU A 275 12.22 -8.18 7.79
C LEU A 275 10.84 -8.87 7.65
N ARG A 276 9.78 -8.07 7.73
CA ARG A 276 8.40 -8.58 7.81
C ARG A 276 7.98 -9.39 6.59
N SER A 277 8.38 -8.96 5.40
CA SER A 277 8.00 -9.67 4.18
C SER A 277 8.70 -11.01 4.08
N TYR A 278 9.99 -11.06 4.42
CA TYR A 278 10.76 -12.30 4.51
C TYR A 278 10.13 -13.29 5.49
N ASP A 279 9.85 -12.85 6.70
CA ASP A 279 9.28 -13.70 7.76
C ASP A 279 7.87 -14.20 7.40
N LYS A 280 7.04 -13.36 6.81
CA LYS A 280 5.69 -13.76 6.34
C LYS A 280 5.75 -14.86 5.28
N VAL A 281 6.60 -14.72 4.27
CA VAL A 281 6.73 -15.73 3.20
C VAL A 281 7.34 -17.00 3.74
N ARG A 282 8.37 -16.89 4.59
CA ARG A 282 9.00 -18.03 5.26
C ARG A 282 8.03 -18.83 6.11
N LYS A 283 7.13 -18.18 6.84
CA LYS A 283 6.08 -18.84 7.63
C LYS A 283 5.02 -19.50 6.76
N ALA A 284 4.65 -18.88 5.67
CA ALA A 284 3.63 -19.40 4.76
C ALA A 284 4.11 -20.65 3.99
N LEU A 285 5.34 -20.62 3.47
CA LEU A 285 5.91 -21.73 2.69
C LEU A 285 6.59 -22.80 3.54
N GLY A 286 6.84 -22.52 4.83
CA GLY A 286 7.69 -23.32 5.70
C GLY A 286 9.16 -22.92 5.59
N LYS A 287 9.84 -22.95 6.77
CA LYS A 287 11.21 -22.46 6.91
C LYS A 287 12.18 -23.17 5.95
N GLU A 288 12.19 -24.50 5.97
CA GLU A 288 13.14 -25.31 5.18
C GLU A 288 12.97 -25.08 3.67
N VAL A 289 11.73 -25.06 3.21
CA VAL A 289 11.39 -24.83 1.80
C VAL A 289 11.85 -23.44 1.35
N TYR A 290 11.51 -22.40 2.12
CA TYR A 290 11.82 -21.02 1.74
C TYR A 290 13.33 -20.73 1.84
N GLU A 291 14.01 -21.21 2.87
CA GLU A 291 15.46 -20.97 3.03
C GLU A 291 16.27 -21.65 1.93
N ALA A 292 15.84 -22.82 1.42
CA ALA A 292 16.48 -23.51 0.31
C ALA A 292 16.27 -22.84 -1.06
N MET A 293 15.28 -21.93 -1.19
CA MET A 293 15.04 -21.26 -2.47
C MET A 293 16.17 -20.29 -2.82
N PRO A 294 16.53 -20.16 -4.11
CA PRO A 294 17.49 -19.16 -4.56
C PRO A 294 16.94 -17.75 -4.35
N SER A 295 17.83 -16.78 -4.14
CA SER A 295 17.47 -15.38 -3.89
C SER A 295 16.62 -14.78 -5.03
N SER A 296 16.87 -15.18 -6.27
CA SER A 296 16.08 -14.75 -7.43
C SER A 296 14.61 -15.16 -7.34
N LEU A 297 14.34 -16.37 -6.88
CA LEU A 297 12.97 -16.85 -6.69
C LEU A 297 12.28 -16.14 -5.51
N LYS A 298 13.00 -15.91 -4.42
CA LYS A 298 12.52 -15.12 -3.29
C LYS A 298 12.17 -13.67 -3.70
N ASP A 299 12.98 -13.09 -4.56
CA ASP A 299 12.74 -11.74 -5.10
C ASP A 299 11.51 -11.69 -6.00
N GLU A 300 11.32 -12.69 -6.87
CA GLU A 300 10.14 -12.74 -7.73
C GLU A 300 8.85 -12.92 -6.93
N ILE A 301 8.85 -13.78 -5.90
CA ILE A 301 7.72 -13.92 -4.97
C ILE A 301 7.40 -12.57 -4.32
N GLY A 302 8.39 -11.87 -3.78
CA GLY A 302 8.20 -10.56 -3.17
C GLY A 302 7.69 -9.50 -4.15
N THR A 303 8.17 -9.54 -5.39
CA THR A 303 7.74 -8.66 -6.48
C THR A 303 6.27 -8.91 -6.83
N ILE A 304 5.87 -10.16 -7.06
CA ILE A 304 4.48 -10.51 -7.39
C ILE A 304 3.52 -10.11 -6.28
N LEU A 305 3.86 -10.41 -5.02
CA LEU A 305 3.03 -10.07 -3.86
C LEU A 305 2.90 -8.57 -3.63
N THR A 306 3.88 -7.78 -4.06
CA THR A 306 3.84 -6.31 -3.97
C THR A 306 3.08 -5.69 -5.14
N THR A 307 3.26 -6.24 -6.34
CA THR A 307 2.75 -5.66 -7.59
C THR A 307 1.28 -5.99 -7.81
N TYR A 308 0.90 -7.24 -7.64
CA TYR A 308 -0.46 -7.70 -7.94
C TYR A 308 -1.30 -7.78 -6.67
N SER A 309 -2.53 -7.23 -6.71
CA SER A 309 -3.42 -7.17 -5.55
C SER A 309 -4.50 -8.25 -5.56
N SER A 310 -4.96 -8.70 -6.74
CA SER A 310 -6.00 -9.72 -6.84
C SER A 310 -5.45 -11.13 -6.79
N ASP A 311 -6.20 -12.04 -6.17
CA ASP A 311 -5.83 -13.45 -6.09
C ASP A 311 -5.81 -14.10 -7.48
N LYS A 312 -6.72 -13.69 -8.38
CA LYS A 312 -6.76 -14.16 -9.78
C LYS A 312 -5.47 -13.81 -10.51
N SER A 313 -5.05 -12.53 -10.46
CA SER A 313 -3.81 -12.10 -11.10
C SER A 313 -2.58 -12.76 -10.50
N ARG A 314 -2.54 -12.89 -9.17
CA ARG A 314 -1.44 -13.57 -8.48
C ARG A 314 -1.32 -15.03 -8.88
N ARG A 315 -2.42 -15.81 -8.88
CA ARG A 315 -2.40 -17.21 -9.33
C ARG A 315 -1.85 -17.33 -10.74
N ARG A 316 -2.36 -16.52 -11.66
CA ARG A 316 -1.89 -16.49 -13.04
C ARG A 316 -0.40 -16.20 -13.11
N VAL A 317 0.06 -15.11 -12.52
CA VAL A 317 1.45 -14.68 -12.61
C VAL A 317 2.40 -15.62 -11.88
N PHE A 318 2.01 -16.20 -10.74
CA PHE A 318 2.79 -17.23 -10.07
C PHE A 318 2.93 -18.49 -10.93
N ALA A 319 1.83 -18.96 -11.55
CA ALA A 319 1.86 -20.14 -12.42
C ALA A 319 2.66 -19.89 -13.70
N ASP A 320 2.57 -18.70 -14.29
CA ASP A 320 3.27 -18.36 -15.54
C ASP A 320 4.77 -18.14 -15.35
N ARG A 321 5.19 -17.59 -14.21
CA ARG A 321 6.58 -17.15 -14.00
C ARG A 321 7.39 -18.06 -13.08
N LEU A 322 6.74 -18.83 -12.20
CA LEU A 322 7.41 -19.58 -11.16
C LEU A 322 6.97 -21.05 -11.14
N SER A 323 7.91 -21.94 -10.88
CA SER A 323 7.64 -23.37 -10.70
C SER A 323 7.22 -23.67 -9.25
N LEU A 324 6.14 -23.04 -8.78
CA LEU A 324 5.54 -23.31 -7.48
C LEU A 324 4.38 -24.31 -7.60
N THR A 325 4.17 -25.13 -6.58
CA THR A 325 2.99 -26.00 -6.52
C THR A 325 1.74 -25.18 -6.25
N THR A 326 0.57 -25.70 -6.59
CA THR A 326 -0.72 -25.06 -6.30
C THR A 326 -0.85 -24.72 -4.82
N ASP A 327 -0.48 -25.64 -3.91
CA ASP A 327 -0.54 -25.43 -2.47
C ASP A 327 0.39 -24.27 -2.02
N GLN A 328 1.59 -24.20 -2.60
CA GLN A 328 2.51 -23.09 -2.34
C GLN A 328 1.95 -21.74 -2.80
N ILE A 329 1.27 -21.72 -3.94
CA ILE A 329 0.61 -20.50 -4.42
C ILE A 329 -0.52 -20.10 -3.47
N GLU A 330 -1.40 -21.03 -3.08
CA GLU A 330 -2.56 -20.73 -2.23
C GLU A 330 -2.18 -20.15 -0.86
N VAL A 331 -1.11 -20.64 -0.24
CA VAL A 331 -0.63 -20.09 1.05
C VAL A 331 0.02 -18.70 0.92
N LEU A 332 0.45 -18.32 -0.29
CA LEU A 332 1.02 -17.00 -0.57
C LEU A 332 -0.05 -15.93 -0.87
N LEU A 333 -1.21 -16.31 -1.40
CA LEU A 333 -2.25 -15.36 -1.82
C LEU A 333 -2.71 -14.38 -0.72
N PRO A 334 -2.89 -14.82 0.55
CA PRO A 334 -3.32 -13.90 1.63
C PRO A 334 -2.29 -12.84 2.00
N LEU A 335 -1.03 -13.03 1.61
CA LEU A 335 0.03 -12.13 2.00
C LEU A 335 -0.07 -10.81 1.21
N THR A 336 0.04 -9.69 1.91
CA THR A 336 0.05 -8.36 1.29
C THR A 336 1.38 -7.68 1.57
N MET A 337 2.01 -7.21 0.49
CA MET A 337 3.21 -6.40 0.51
C MET A 337 2.96 -5.13 -0.27
N THR A 338 3.61 -4.05 0.11
CA THR A 338 3.40 -2.73 -0.48
C THR A 338 4.71 -1.98 -0.60
N GLN A 339 4.70 -0.94 -1.43
CA GLN A 339 5.80 0.00 -1.61
C GLN A 339 6.98 -0.52 -2.44
N TYR A 340 7.63 0.44 -3.07
CA TYR A 340 8.85 0.25 -3.85
C TYR A 340 9.99 1.08 -3.26
N GLY A 341 11.22 0.61 -3.46
CA GLY A 341 12.43 1.33 -3.10
C GLY A 341 12.78 2.45 -4.07
N HIS A 342 14.01 2.90 -4.06
CA HIS A 342 14.56 3.87 -5.03
C HIS A 342 15.49 3.21 -6.05
N LEU A 343 16.00 2.02 -5.74
CA LEU A 343 16.91 1.26 -6.58
C LEU A 343 16.21 0.04 -7.18
N SER A 344 16.72 -0.44 -8.31
CA SER A 344 16.37 -1.73 -8.89
C SER A 344 17.06 -2.88 -8.17
N LEU A 345 16.57 -4.10 -8.37
CA LEU A 345 17.24 -5.31 -7.89
C LEU A 345 18.67 -5.42 -8.44
N LYS A 346 18.89 -5.02 -9.69
CA LYS A 346 20.20 -5.02 -10.34
C LYS A 346 21.17 -4.09 -9.61
N ALA A 347 20.78 -2.85 -9.37
CA ALA A 347 21.62 -1.88 -8.65
C ALA A 347 21.97 -2.38 -7.24
N MET A 348 20.98 -2.91 -6.50
CA MET A 348 21.23 -3.44 -5.16
C MET A 348 22.17 -4.66 -5.17
N ARG A 349 22.01 -5.59 -6.11
CA ARG A 349 22.90 -6.75 -6.24
C ARG A 349 24.33 -6.34 -6.56
N ASN A 350 24.54 -5.27 -7.32
CA ASN A 350 25.88 -4.73 -7.59
C ASN A 350 26.50 -4.07 -6.35
N ILE A 351 25.70 -3.48 -5.46
CA ILE A 351 26.18 -2.79 -4.25
C ILE A 351 26.40 -3.74 -3.07
N ILE A 352 25.55 -4.77 -2.94
CA ILE A 352 25.57 -5.71 -1.79
C ILE A 352 26.96 -6.27 -1.49
N PRO A 353 27.78 -6.73 -2.44
CA PRO A 353 29.12 -7.26 -2.14
C PRO A 353 30.00 -6.27 -1.37
N TYR A 354 29.91 -4.99 -1.67
CA TYR A 354 30.67 -3.94 -0.99
C TYR A 354 30.07 -3.61 0.41
N LEU A 355 28.76 -3.72 0.56
CA LEU A 355 28.12 -3.65 1.88
C LEU A 355 28.52 -4.83 2.77
N GLU A 356 28.64 -6.03 2.21
CA GLU A 356 29.14 -7.22 2.94
C GLU A 356 30.57 -7.03 3.45
N MET A 357 31.40 -6.30 2.71
CA MET A 357 32.75 -5.89 3.14
C MET A 357 32.73 -4.86 4.27
N GLY A 358 31.57 -4.33 4.66
CA GLY A 358 31.45 -3.34 5.74
C GLY A 358 31.44 -1.88 5.28
N LEU A 359 31.50 -1.60 3.99
CA LEU A 359 31.43 -0.22 3.48
C LEU A 359 30.05 0.39 3.76
N THR A 360 30.01 1.68 4.10
CA THR A 360 28.76 2.43 4.16
C THR A 360 28.11 2.52 2.79
N TYR A 361 26.80 2.76 2.74
CA TYR A 361 26.04 2.74 1.49
C TYR A 361 26.62 3.66 0.40
N ASP A 362 27.05 4.87 0.75
CA ASP A 362 27.67 5.83 -0.15
C ASP A 362 28.97 5.29 -0.77
N LYS A 363 29.86 4.77 0.07
CA LYS A 363 31.14 4.16 -0.37
C LYS A 363 30.93 2.87 -1.16
N ALA A 364 29.97 2.05 -0.74
CA ALA A 364 29.63 0.82 -1.43
C ALA A 364 29.05 1.09 -2.84
N ALA A 365 28.22 2.11 -2.98
CA ALA A 365 27.70 2.51 -4.28
C ALA A 365 28.77 3.12 -5.19
N GLU A 366 29.67 3.96 -4.66
CA GLU A 366 30.84 4.47 -5.41
C GLU A 366 31.74 3.31 -5.88
N ALA A 367 32.02 2.34 -5.01
CA ALA A 367 32.82 1.16 -5.35
C ALA A 367 32.14 0.27 -6.41
N ALA A 368 30.81 0.25 -6.44
CA ALA A 368 30.00 -0.42 -7.47
C ALA A 368 29.93 0.37 -8.79
N GLY A 369 30.56 1.54 -8.87
CA GLY A 369 30.58 2.39 -10.06
C GLY A 369 29.42 3.36 -10.20
N TYR A 370 28.63 3.56 -9.14
CA TYR A 370 27.53 4.52 -9.12
C TYR A 370 27.99 5.86 -8.55
N ASP A 371 27.77 6.93 -9.31
CA ASP A 371 28.12 8.29 -8.88
C ASP A 371 26.92 8.99 -8.24
N PHE A 372 27.08 9.43 -6.99
CA PHE A 372 26.12 10.30 -6.28
C PHE A 372 26.25 11.78 -6.66
N LYS A 373 27.33 12.15 -7.35
CA LYS A 373 27.64 13.54 -7.68
C LYS A 373 26.90 13.99 -8.93
N HIS A 374 25.58 14.07 -8.84
CA HIS A 374 24.83 14.84 -9.83
C HIS A 374 25.17 16.33 -9.67
N ASN A 375 26.02 16.85 -10.53
CA ASN A 375 26.44 18.26 -10.53
C ASN A 375 25.30 19.24 -10.85
N ALA A 376 24.11 18.75 -11.26
CA ALA A 376 22.90 19.54 -11.41
C ALA A 376 21.67 18.65 -11.36
N ILE A 377 20.68 19.05 -10.58
CA ILE A 377 19.33 18.49 -10.68
C ILE A 377 18.67 19.19 -11.87
N ASP A 378 18.55 18.50 -12.99
CA ASP A 378 17.88 19.03 -14.16
C ASP A 378 16.37 18.70 -14.21
N ARG A 379 15.68 19.30 -15.17
CA ARG A 379 14.25 19.04 -15.36
C ARG A 379 13.97 17.60 -15.80
N ALA A 380 14.88 16.97 -16.52
CA ALA A 380 14.72 15.60 -16.98
C ALA A 380 14.72 14.65 -15.78
N PHE A 381 15.66 14.82 -14.85
CA PHE A 381 15.70 14.04 -13.61
C PHE A 381 14.38 14.11 -12.83
N ILE A 382 13.78 15.31 -12.70
CA ILE A 382 12.50 15.45 -12.00
C ILE A 382 11.37 14.77 -12.79
N HIS A 383 11.38 14.93 -14.10
CA HIS A 383 10.35 14.34 -14.97
C HIS A 383 10.34 12.82 -14.90
N GLU A 384 11.49 12.21 -14.80
CA GLU A 384 11.69 10.76 -14.77
C GLU A 384 11.47 10.17 -13.37
N ASN A 385 11.84 10.91 -12.30
CA ASN A 385 11.93 10.37 -10.94
C ASN A 385 10.80 10.80 -10.01
N VAL A 386 10.02 11.83 -10.34
CA VAL A 386 8.90 12.31 -9.53
C VAL A 386 7.59 12.03 -10.23
N SER A 387 6.84 11.05 -9.74
CA SER A 387 5.55 10.64 -10.32
C SER A 387 4.38 11.56 -9.95
N ASN A 388 4.38 12.13 -8.74
CA ASN A 388 3.29 12.98 -8.28
C ASN A 388 3.34 14.37 -8.95
N PRO A 389 2.27 14.79 -9.70
CA PRO A 389 2.28 16.06 -10.44
C PRO A 389 2.41 17.30 -9.55
N VAL A 390 1.86 17.26 -8.34
CA VAL A 390 1.94 18.39 -7.40
C VAL A 390 3.35 18.54 -6.87
N VAL A 391 3.97 17.43 -6.44
CA VAL A 391 5.37 17.40 -5.98
C VAL A 391 6.30 17.80 -7.12
N LYS A 392 6.09 17.26 -8.33
CA LYS A 392 6.86 17.62 -9.54
C LYS A 392 6.86 19.14 -9.79
N ARG A 393 5.68 19.76 -9.68
CA ARG A 393 5.53 21.22 -9.86
C ARG A 393 6.28 22.00 -8.77
N ALA A 394 6.13 21.62 -7.51
CA ALA A 394 6.79 22.27 -6.38
C ALA A 394 8.32 22.18 -6.48
N VAL A 395 8.85 20.97 -6.72
CA VAL A 395 10.31 20.75 -6.89
C VAL A 395 10.85 21.51 -8.10
N SER A 396 10.12 21.53 -9.23
CA SER A 396 10.53 22.28 -10.42
C SER A 396 10.61 23.80 -10.16
N GLN A 397 9.73 24.35 -9.34
CA GLN A 397 9.78 25.77 -8.95
C GLN A 397 10.96 26.04 -8.00
N CYS A 398 11.17 25.17 -7.01
CA CYS A 398 12.29 25.27 -6.09
C CYS A 398 13.64 25.31 -6.85
N ILE A 399 13.83 24.41 -7.82
CA ILE A 399 15.05 24.38 -8.64
C ILE A 399 15.22 25.64 -9.47
N LYS A 400 14.14 26.22 -10.00
CA LYS A 400 14.23 27.50 -10.70
C LYS A 400 14.77 28.62 -9.81
N VAL A 401 14.27 28.70 -8.56
CA VAL A 401 14.73 29.68 -7.59
C VAL A 401 16.21 29.45 -7.24
N VAL A 402 16.59 28.22 -6.93
CA VAL A 402 17.98 27.87 -6.62
C VAL A 402 18.91 28.22 -7.80
N ASN A 403 18.53 27.87 -9.02
CA ASN A 403 19.34 28.18 -10.21
C ASN A 403 19.45 29.69 -10.46
N GLN A 404 18.38 30.47 -10.15
CA GLN A 404 18.42 31.93 -10.27
C GLN A 404 19.40 32.52 -9.24
N LEU A 405 19.31 32.10 -8.00
CA LEU A 405 20.20 32.53 -6.91
C LEU A 405 21.65 32.17 -7.23
N THR A 406 21.91 30.96 -7.74
CA THR A 406 23.22 30.51 -8.13
C THR A 406 23.82 31.36 -9.28
N ARG A 407 22.98 31.82 -10.22
CA ARG A 407 23.43 32.73 -11.30
C ARG A 407 23.80 34.13 -10.80
N GLU A 408 23.03 34.61 -9.83
CA GLU A 408 23.18 35.99 -9.32
C GLU A 408 24.26 36.10 -8.25
N TYR A 409 24.41 35.12 -7.38
CA TYR A 409 25.27 35.16 -6.20
C TYR A 409 26.41 34.12 -6.23
N GLY A 410 26.48 33.29 -7.26
CA GLY A 410 27.44 32.18 -7.34
C GLY A 410 26.94 30.88 -6.67
N LYS A 411 27.76 29.85 -6.75
CA LYS A 411 27.41 28.51 -6.22
C LYS A 411 27.43 28.55 -4.68
N PRO A 412 26.34 28.18 -3.99
CA PRO A 412 26.29 28.13 -2.54
C PRO A 412 27.15 26.98 -2.00
N ASP A 413 27.81 27.19 -0.86
CA ASP A 413 28.58 26.16 -0.14
C ASP A 413 27.66 25.08 0.49
N ALA A 414 26.45 25.47 0.90
CA ALA A 414 25.45 24.57 1.45
C ALA A 414 24.04 25.07 1.16
N ILE A 415 23.10 24.13 1.03
CA ILE A 415 21.66 24.40 0.94
C ILE A 415 20.97 23.66 2.07
N ASN A 416 20.39 24.41 3.02
CA ASN A 416 19.61 23.84 4.10
C ASN A 416 18.13 23.79 3.69
N ILE A 417 17.50 22.61 3.77
CA ILE A 417 16.09 22.41 3.46
C ILE A 417 15.35 22.11 4.76
N GLU A 418 14.46 23.01 5.14
CA GLU A 418 13.56 22.81 6.26
C GLU A 418 12.23 22.23 5.76
N PHE A 419 11.80 21.16 6.39
CA PHE A 419 10.47 20.60 6.19
C PHE A 419 9.60 21.01 7.38
N SER A 420 8.42 21.57 7.10
CA SER A 420 7.40 21.71 8.14
C SER A 420 7.02 20.31 8.63
N ARG A 421 7.37 19.99 9.86
CA ARG A 421 6.80 18.83 10.54
C ARG A 421 5.43 19.24 11.05
N GLU A 422 4.37 18.55 10.63
CA GLU A 422 3.16 18.56 11.43
C GLU A 422 3.56 18.07 12.82
N LEU A 423 3.45 18.95 13.81
CA LEU A 423 3.56 18.56 15.22
C LEU A 423 2.49 17.50 15.42
N GLY A 424 2.92 16.26 15.57
CA GLY A 424 2.05 15.13 15.78
C GLY A 424 1.09 15.42 16.94
N LYS A 425 -0.20 15.27 16.65
CA LYS A 425 -1.24 15.21 17.66
C LYS A 425 -1.12 13.94 18.48
#